data_e4c8f8f56ac743768c78c5e0bb41bb16
#
_entry.id   e4c8f8f56ac743768c78c5e0bb41bb16
#
_cell.length_a   1.000
_cell.length_b   1.000
_cell.length_c   1.000
_cell.angle_alpha   90.00
_cell.angle_beta   90.00
_cell.angle_gamma   90.00
#
_symmetry.space_group_name_H-M   'P 1'
#
loop_
_entity.id
_entity.type
_entity.pdbx_description
1 polymer ?
#
loop_
_entity_poly.entity_id
_entity_poly.type
_entity_poly.pdbx_seq_one_letter_code
_entity_poly.pdbx_strand_id
1 'polypeptide(L)'
;LFKKWKWPILSIFSVVVGLLFYKLFTDETFLIGPSRTNEMVGRAKYMLSQPAVIVFYYLKMLLFPINLNIDPDIEIVISVLSLSFLIPVLCIALLLVGSFRIFKSRFIFFFLCWFFIILSPSSSIVTLHDLAAEHRIYLSSAGIFILLAYSASELTRKWEETKPLQTVLIFCVFIGMLGVLTMKRNTVWQSELSLWQDTYKKSPHKLRPLINLARAHSMQGEPEIAINYYQEALLKGSGV
;
A
#
# COMPACT_ATOMS: atom_id res chain seq x y z
N LEU A 1 -36.71 16.62 7.98
CA LEU A 1 -36.09 17.33 6.86
C LEU A 1 -35.02 16.51 6.15
N PHE A 2 -34.11 15.83 6.85
CA PHE A 2 -33.02 15.04 6.26
C PHE A 2 -33.47 13.84 5.39
N LYS A 3 -34.62 13.23 5.63
CA LYS A 3 -35.08 12.05 4.89
C LYS A 3 -35.52 12.36 3.44
N LYS A 4 -36.00 13.58 3.15
CA LYS A 4 -36.43 14.03 1.82
C LYS A 4 -35.24 14.39 0.88
N TRP A 5 -34.09 14.78 1.43
CA TRP A 5 -32.93 15.26 0.67
C TRP A 5 -31.85 14.18 0.40
N LYS A 6 -32.01 12.98 0.96
CA LYS A 6 -31.03 11.89 0.79
C LYS A 6 -30.82 11.50 -0.68
N TRP A 7 -31.92 11.33 -1.42
CA TRP A 7 -31.85 10.88 -2.80
C TRP A 7 -31.27 11.92 -3.77
N PRO A 8 -31.66 13.19 -3.74
CA PRO A 8 -31.02 14.20 -4.58
C PRO A 8 -29.54 14.43 -4.23
N ILE A 9 -29.15 14.39 -2.95
CA ILE A 9 -27.75 14.51 -2.57
C ILE A 9 -26.93 13.30 -3.07
N LEU A 10 -27.45 12.08 -2.93
CA LEU A 10 -26.81 10.88 -3.46
C LEU A 10 -26.70 10.93 -4.99
N SER A 11 -27.73 11.40 -5.68
CA SER A 11 -27.71 11.53 -7.14
C SER A 11 -26.69 12.56 -7.60
N ILE A 12 -26.64 13.73 -6.98
CA ILE A 12 -25.62 14.76 -7.28
C ILE A 12 -24.23 14.23 -6.99
N PHE A 13 -24.03 13.57 -5.85
CA PHE A 13 -22.75 12.95 -5.49
C PHE A 13 -22.34 11.89 -6.52
N SER A 14 -23.27 11.01 -6.95
CA SER A 14 -22.99 9.99 -7.97
C SER A 14 -22.64 10.60 -9.33
N VAL A 15 -23.32 11.69 -9.73
CA VAL A 15 -23.03 12.40 -10.98
C VAL A 15 -21.65 13.08 -10.90
N VAL A 16 -21.33 13.75 -9.79
CA VAL A 16 -20.03 14.38 -9.58
C VAL A 16 -18.91 13.34 -9.56
N VAL A 17 -19.10 12.22 -8.86
CA VAL A 17 -18.16 11.11 -8.85
C VAL A 17 -18.02 10.49 -10.23
N GLY A 18 -19.13 10.31 -10.97
CA GLY A 18 -19.12 9.81 -12.35
C GLY A 18 -18.39 10.73 -13.32
N LEU A 19 -18.60 12.05 -13.22
CA LEU A 19 -17.91 13.04 -14.04
C LEU A 19 -16.41 13.14 -13.69
N LEU A 20 -16.07 13.05 -12.40
CA LEU A 20 -14.66 12.95 -11.95
C LEU A 20 -14.01 11.69 -12.49
N PHE A 21 -14.67 10.54 -12.39
CA PHE A 21 -14.19 9.28 -12.96
C PHE A 21 -14.03 9.38 -14.48
N TYR A 22 -15.02 9.90 -15.19
CA TYR A 22 -14.93 10.11 -16.63
C TYR A 22 -13.74 10.98 -17.01
N LYS A 23 -13.58 12.13 -16.36
CA LYS A 23 -12.48 13.05 -16.59
C LYS A 23 -11.11 12.43 -16.24
N LEU A 24 -11.03 11.64 -15.16
CA LEU A 24 -9.84 10.91 -14.75
C LEU A 24 -9.44 9.81 -15.75
N PHE A 25 -10.42 9.19 -16.42
CA PHE A 25 -10.15 8.14 -17.42
C PHE A 25 -9.81 8.69 -18.81
N THR A 26 -10.36 9.86 -19.19
CA THR A 26 -10.18 10.42 -20.53
C THR A 26 -9.02 11.40 -20.61
N ASP A 27 -8.64 12.05 -19.53
CA ASP A 27 -7.59 13.06 -19.50
C ASP A 27 -6.32 12.54 -18.83
N GLU A 28 -5.42 11.97 -19.62
CA GLU A 28 -4.14 11.43 -19.12
C GLU A 28 -3.21 12.51 -18.53
N THR A 29 -3.47 13.79 -18.83
CA THR A 29 -2.59 14.90 -18.41
C THR A 29 -3.02 15.58 -17.12
N PHE A 30 -4.23 15.34 -16.65
CA PHE A 30 -4.87 16.14 -15.59
C PHE A 30 -4.15 16.14 -14.23
N LEU A 31 -3.36 15.12 -13.90
CA LEU A 31 -2.68 15.01 -12.60
C LEU A 31 -1.22 14.52 -12.72
N ILE A 32 -0.67 14.53 -13.93
CA ILE A 32 0.69 14.09 -14.15
C ILE A 32 1.58 15.31 -14.23
N GLY A 33 2.35 15.57 -13.18
CA GLY A 33 3.52 16.43 -13.29
C GLY A 33 4.48 15.85 -14.34
N PRO A 34 5.36 16.65 -14.96
CA PRO A 34 6.26 16.18 -15.99
C PRO A 34 7.12 15.03 -15.47
N SER A 35 6.84 13.83 -15.94
CA SER A 35 7.63 12.66 -15.63
C SER A 35 8.94 12.70 -16.40
N ARG A 36 10.03 12.52 -15.69
CA ARG A 36 11.38 12.46 -16.28
C ARG A 36 11.86 11.03 -16.59
N THR A 37 11.01 10.02 -16.43
CA THR A 37 11.40 8.62 -16.69
C THR A 37 10.33 7.88 -17.48
N ASN A 38 10.76 7.04 -18.43
CA ASN A 38 9.91 6.22 -19.30
C ASN A 38 9.14 5.09 -18.57
N GLU A 39 9.23 5.01 -17.24
CA GLU A 39 8.63 3.95 -16.43
C GLU A 39 7.26 4.30 -15.85
N MET A 40 6.66 5.43 -16.20
CA MET A 40 5.34 5.77 -15.66
C MET A 40 4.26 4.86 -16.21
N VAL A 41 3.63 4.15 -15.31
CA VAL A 41 2.41 3.38 -15.60
C VAL A 41 1.29 4.35 -15.95
N GLY A 42 0.72 4.22 -17.14
CA GLY A 42 -0.42 5.06 -17.55
C GLY A 42 -1.54 4.99 -16.51
N ARG A 43 -2.28 6.10 -16.31
CA ARG A 43 -3.30 6.26 -15.25
C ARG A 43 -4.27 5.09 -15.16
N ALA A 44 -4.78 4.61 -16.29
CA ALA A 44 -5.73 3.49 -16.30
C ALA A 44 -5.12 2.21 -15.68
N LYS A 45 -3.90 1.85 -16.06
CA LYS A 45 -3.18 0.70 -15.50
C LYS A 45 -2.84 0.91 -14.03
N TYR A 46 -2.46 2.15 -13.64
CA TYR A 46 -2.24 2.51 -12.24
C TYR A 46 -3.48 2.24 -11.41
N MET A 47 -4.64 2.79 -11.82
CA MET A 47 -5.91 2.63 -11.10
C MET A 47 -6.36 1.16 -11.05
N LEU A 48 -6.20 0.41 -12.14
CA LEU A 48 -6.51 -1.03 -12.18
C LEU A 48 -5.61 -1.84 -11.24
N SER A 49 -4.39 -1.42 -11.02
CA SER A 49 -3.46 -2.12 -10.11
C SER A 49 -3.73 -1.82 -8.63
N GLN A 50 -4.36 -0.70 -8.29
CA GLN A 50 -4.53 -0.29 -6.90
C GLN A 50 -5.34 -1.25 -6.01
N PRO A 51 -6.42 -1.91 -6.46
CA PRO A 51 -7.08 -2.92 -5.63
C PRO A 51 -6.14 -4.05 -5.21
N ALA A 52 -5.29 -4.53 -6.12
CA ALA A 52 -4.29 -5.55 -5.82
C ALA A 52 -3.21 -5.03 -4.84
N VAL A 53 -2.75 -3.80 -5.03
CA VAL A 53 -1.82 -3.12 -4.10
C VAL A 53 -2.43 -3.02 -2.70
N ILE A 54 -3.70 -2.62 -2.59
CA ILE A 54 -4.38 -2.47 -1.30
C ILE A 54 -4.47 -3.82 -0.58
N VAL A 55 -4.94 -4.87 -1.26
CA VAL A 55 -5.21 -6.17 -0.64
C VAL A 55 -3.92 -6.98 -0.42
N PHE A 56 -3.11 -7.14 -1.46
CA PHE A 56 -1.97 -8.06 -1.42
C PHE A 56 -0.69 -7.43 -0.88
N TYR A 57 -0.57 -6.09 -0.93
CA TYR A 57 0.60 -5.40 -0.40
C TYR A 57 0.28 -4.67 0.91
N TYR A 58 -0.64 -3.71 0.91
CA TYR A 58 -0.88 -2.87 2.08
C TYR A 58 -1.54 -3.59 3.25
N LEU A 59 -2.64 -4.33 3.04
CA LEU A 59 -3.28 -5.08 4.14
C LEU A 59 -2.37 -6.20 4.64
N LYS A 60 -1.65 -6.88 3.75
CA LYS A 60 -0.63 -7.87 4.16
C LYS A 60 0.45 -7.24 5.04
N MET A 61 0.98 -6.08 4.63
CA MET A 61 2.03 -5.38 5.37
C MET A 61 1.56 -4.92 6.76
N LEU A 62 0.31 -4.48 6.90
CA LEU A 62 -0.26 -4.08 8.19
C LEU A 62 -0.45 -5.27 9.13
N LEU A 63 -0.81 -6.44 8.60
CA LEU A 63 -1.00 -7.65 9.41
C LEU A 63 0.32 -8.37 9.69
N PHE A 64 1.20 -8.39 8.70
CA PHE A 64 2.49 -9.08 8.73
C PHE A 64 3.59 -8.17 8.19
N PRO A 65 4.23 -7.33 9.05
CA PRO A 65 5.25 -6.36 8.63
C PRO A 65 6.61 -7.03 8.36
N ILE A 66 6.61 -7.99 7.43
CA ILE A 66 7.79 -8.72 6.97
C ILE A 66 8.09 -8.41 5.51
N ASN A 67 9.35 -8.53 5.10
CA ASN A 67 9.78 -8.25 3.73
C ASN A 67 9.43 -6.84 3.24
N LEU A 68 9.52 -5.85 4.14
CA LEU A 68 9.30 -4.46 3.83
C LEU A 68 10.28 -4.00 2.74
N ASN A 69 9.80 -3.24 1.75
CA ASN A 69 10.58 -2.83 0.59
C ASN A 69 10.21 -1.40 0.17
N ILE A 70 11.21 -0.53 0.07
CA ILE A 70 10.99 0.87 -0.32
C ILE A 70 10.44 1.02 -1.74
N ASP A 71 10.82 0.09 -2.63
CA ASP A 71 10.40 0.09 -4.05
C ASP A 71 9.98 -1.32 -4.49
N PRO A 72 8.77 -1.77 -4.05
CA PRO A 72 8.31 -3.12 -4.31
C PRO A 72 8.07 -3.37 -5.81
N ASP A 73 8.46 -4.55 -6.27
CA ASP A 73 8.17 -5.02 -7.61
C ASP A 73 6.74 -5.58 -7.65
N ILE A 74 5.80 -4.77 -8.15
CA ILE A 74 4.38 -5.11 -8.18
C ILE A 74 3.95 -5.26 -9.64
N GLU A 75 3.32 -6.38 -9.95
CA GLU A 75 2.77 -6.66 -11.27
C GLU A 75 1.68 -5.64 -11.64
N ILE A 76 1.79 -5.10 -12.85
CA ILE A 76 0.84 -4.13 -13.38
C ILE A 76 -0.39 -4.86 -13.90
N VAL A 77 -1.55 -4.51 -13.38
CA VAL A 77 -2.83 -5.04 -13.87
C VAL A 77 -3.26 -4.27 -15.12
N ILE A 78 -3.42 -5.00 -16.23
CA ILE A 78 -3.74 -4.43 -17.55
C ILE A 78 -5.19 -4.63 -17.98
N SER A 79 -5.95 -5.49 -17.28
CA SER A 79 -7.34 -5.83 -17.66
C SER A 79 -8.25 -5.90 -16.45
N VAL A 80 -9.47 -5.35 -16.59
CA VAL A 80 -10.55 -5.47 -15.59
C VAL A 80 -11.05 -6.90 -15.42
N LEU A 81 -10.82 -7.77 -16.39
CA LEU A 81 -11.22 -9.18 -16.36
C LEU A 81 -10.15 -10.10 -15.75
N SER A 82 -8.97 -9.55 -15.42
CA SER A 82 -7.91 -10.34 -14.78
C SER A 82 -8.29 -10.74 -13.35
N LEU A 83 -7.86 -11.93 -12.94
CA LEU A 83 -8.04 -12.39 -11.55
C LEU A 83 -7.32 -11.46 -10.57
N SER A 84 -6.19 -10.88 -10.97
CA SER A 84 -5.44 -9.89 -10.19
C SER A 84 -6.22 -8.60 -9.94
N PHE A 85 -7.29 -8.31 -10.70
CA PHE A 85 -8.22 -7.20 -10.45
C PHE A 85 -9.47 -7.69 -9.71
N LEU A 86 -10.11 -8.75 -10.21
CA LEU A 86 -11.42 -9.19 -9.71
C LEU A 86 -11.37 -9.68 -8.26
N ILE A 87 -10.35 -10.47 -7.89
CA ILE A 87 -10.22 -11.01 -6.53
C ILE A 87 -10.07 -9.89 -5.50
N PRO A 88 -9.14 -8.92 -5.64
CA PRO A 88 -9.03 -7.81 -4.68
C PRO A 88 -10.28 -6.95 -4.60
N VAL A 89 -10.93 -6.63 -5.72
CA VAL A 89 -12.19 -5.87 -5.73
C VAL A 89 -13.27 -6.63 -4.97
N LEU A 90 -13.40 -7.93 -5.20
CA LEU A 90 -14.35 -8.77 -4.45
C LEU A 90 -14.00 -8.79 -2.95
N CYS A 91 -12.74 -8.93 -2.58
CA CYS A 91 -12.30 -8.89 -1.17
C CYS A 91 -12.68 -7.55 -0.52
N ILE A 92 -12.41 -6.42 -1.17
CA ILE A 92 -12.76 -5.09 -0.66
C ILE A 92 -14.29 -4.97 -0.51
N ALA A 93 -15.05 -5.39 -1.53
CA ALA A 93 -16.51 -5.35 -1.49
C ALA A 93 -17.07 -6.22 -0.34
N LEU A 94 -16.55 -7.44 -0.15
CA LEU A 94 -16.94 -8.34 0.94
C LEU A 94 -16.60 -7.76 2.31
N LEU A 95 -15.45 -7.11 2.48
CA LEU A 95 -15.09 -6.42 3.72
C LEU A 95 -16.07 -5.29 4.06
N LEU A 96 -16.40 -4.43 3.09
CA LEU A 96 -17.30 -3.31 3.29
C LEU A 96 -18.75 -3.77 3.49
N VAL A 97 -19.27 -4.66 2.64
CA VAL A 97 -20.63 -5.20 2.76
C VAL A 97 -20.75 -6.06 4.02
N GLY A 98 -19.75 -6.88 4.33
CA GLY A 98 -19.71 -7.70 5.54
C GLY A 98 -19.76 -6.84 6.80
N SER A 99 -18.96 -5.78 6.87
CA SER A 99 -18.98 -4.87 8.03
C SER A 99 -20.33 -4.20 8.22
N PHE A 100 -21.00 -3.81 7.15
CA PHE A 100 -22.30 -3.14 7.20
C PHE A 100 -23.47 -4.11 7.48
N ARG A 101 -23.48 -5.28 6.83
CA ARG A 101 -24.61 -6.22 6.86
C ARG A 101 -24.50 -7.26 7.97
N ILE A 102 -23.31 -7.86 8.16
CA ILE A 102 -23.09 -8.99 9.08
C ILE A 102 -22.85 -8.47 10.49
N PHE A 103 -21.84 -7.62 10.66
CA PHE A 103 -21.52 -7.10 11.99
C PHE A 103 -22.47 -6.02 12.46
N LYS A 104 -23.22 -5.36 11.55
CA LYS A 104 -24.13 -4.24 11.85
C LYS A 104 -23.50 -3.18 12.76
N SER A 105 -22.17 -3.15 12.83
CA SER A 105 -21.40 -2.27 13.69
C SER A 105 -21.03 -1.02 12.90
N ARG A 106 -21.60 0.12 13.31
CA ARG A 106 -21.23 1.42 12.75
C ARG A 106 -19.76 1.76 13.01
N PHE A 107 -19.23 1.27 14.12
CA PHE A 107 -17.83 1.46 14.50
C PHE A 107 -16.89 0.76 13.52
N ILE A 108 -17.10 -0.53 13.26
CA ILE A 108 -16.27 -1.30 12.31
C ILE A 108 -16.36 -0.68 10.91
N PHE A 109 -17.58 -0.37 10.45
CA PHE A 109 -17.79 0.24 9.15
C PHE A 109 -17.10 1.59 9.02
N PHE A 110 -17.16 2.45 10.06
CA PHE A 110 -16.50 3.75 10.07
C PHE A 110 -14.98 3.63 9.87
N PHE A 111 -14.31 2.76 10.64
CA PHE A 111 -12.85 2.63 10.56
C PHE A 111 -12.37 1.93 9.28
N LEU A 112 -13.17 1.03 8.71
CA LEU A 112 -12.91 0.52 7.37
C LEU A 112 -13.04 1.62 6.30
N CYS A 113 -14.11 2.41 6.36
CA CYS A 113 -14.25 3.57 5.47
C CYS A 113 -13.11 4.57 5.64
N TRP A 114 -12.68 4.85 6.88
CA TRP A 114 -11.52 5.67 7.17
C TRP A 114 -10.29 5.20 6.38
N PHE A 115 -9.96 3.90 6.48
CA PHE A 115 -8.83 3.33 5.77
C PHE A 115 -8.90 3.61 4.26
N PHE A 116 -10.02 3.31 3.62
CA PHE A 116 -10.16 3.47 2.18
C PHE A 116 -10.25 4.93 1.76
N ILE A 117 -10.94 5.80 2.50
CA ILE A 117 -11.08 7.22 2.17
C ILE A 117 -9.72 7.93 2.26
N ILE A 118 -8.97 7.71 3.34
CA ILE A 118 -7.65 8.33 3.52
C ILE A 118 -6.64 7.82 2.48
N LEU A 119 -6.73 6.54 2.09
CA LEU A 119 -5.86 5.96 1.08
C LEU A 119 -6.24 6.37 -0.35
N SER A 120 -7.51 6.71 -0.61
CA SER A 120 -8.05 6.93 -1.95
C SER A 120 -7.32 8.00 -2.77
N PRO A 121 -6.85 9.16 -2.23
CA PRO A 121 -6.16 10.15 -3.04
C PRO A 121 -4.91 9.60 -3.73
N SER A 122 -4.10 8.84 -2.98
CA SER A 122 -2.85 8.27 -3.50
C SER A 122 -3.04 6.95 -4.25
N SER A 123 -4.19 6.30 -4.10
CA SER A 123 -4.48 5.01 -4.73
C SER A 123 -5.51 5.07 -5.87
N SER A 124 -5.98 6.26 -6.24
CA SER A 124 -6.95 6.39 -7.33
C SER A 124 -6.87 7.72 -8.07
N ILE A 125 -6.86 8.86 -7.32
CA ILE A 125 -6.98 10.20 -7.91
C ILE A 125 -5.64 10.67 -8.48
N VAL A 126 -4.58 10.54 -7.69
CA VAL A 126 -3.23 11.00 -8.05
C VAL A 126 -2.40 9.82 -8.53
N THR A 127 -2.02 9.85 -9.80
CA THR A 127 -1.08 8.87 -10.36
C THR A 127 0.30 9.22 -9.85
N LEU A 128 0.86 8.37 -9.01
CA LEU A 128 2.19 8.57 -8.46
C LEU A 128 3.20 7.72 -9.24
N HIS A 129 4.47 8.10 -9.16
CA HIS A 129 5.55 7.40 -9.83
C HIS A 129 5.62 5.92 -9.43
N ASP A 130 5.46 5.64 -8.14
CA ASP A 130 5.50 4.28 -7.60
C ASP A 130 4.07 3.73 -7.45
N LEU A 131 3.81 2.49 -7.86
CA LEU A 131 2.52 1.83 -7.66
C LEU A 131 2.17 1.71 -6.18
N ALA A 132 3.15 1.45 -5.34
CA ALA A 132 3.02 1.36 -3.89
C ALA A 132 4.21 2.00 -3.19
N ALA A 133 3.97 2.54 -1.98
CA ALA A 133 5.01 2.99 -1.08
C ALA A 133 4.55 2.83 0.38
N GLU A 134 5.42 2.32 1.24
CA GLU A 134 5.10 1.98 2.64
C GLU A 134 4.54 3.17 3.43
N HIS A 135 5.07 4.37 3.21
CA HIS A 135 4.66 5.57 3.95
C HIS A 135 3.23 6.04 3.63
N ARG A 136 2.65 5.65 2.49
CA ARG A 136 1.30 6.11 2.09
C ARG A 136 0.20 5.61 3.00
N ILE A 137 0.39 4.44 3.63
CA ILE A 137 -0.61 3.88 4.51
C ILE A 137 -0.50 4.37 5.95
N TYR A 138 0.46 5.22 6.28
CA TYR A 138 0.70 5.64 7.67
C TYR A 138 -0.56 6.18 8.34
N LEU A 139 -1.24 7.16 7.73
CA LEU A 139 -2.44 7.75 8.31
C LEU A 139 -3.67 6.82 8.19
N SER A 140 -3.81 6.13 7.07
CA SER A 140 -4.93 5.21 6.86
C SER A 140 -4.86 3.99 7.78
N SER A 141 -3.67 3.52 8.14
CA SER A 141 -3.45 2.36 9.02
C SER A 141 -4.05 2.53 10.41
N ALA A 142 -4.22 3.75 10.90
CA ALA A 142 -4.85 4.03 12.19
C ALA A 142 -6.23 3.35 12.30
N GLY A 143 -7.04 3.39 11.23
CA GLY A 143 -8.34 2.71 11.18
C GLY A 143 -8.22 1.19 11.37
N ILE A 144 -7.28 0.57 10.68
CA ILE A 144 -7.06 -0.89 10.78
C ILE A 144 -6.52 -1.27 12.16
N PHE A 145 -5.56 -0.50 12.71
CA PHE A 145 -5.03 -0.80 14.05
C PHE A 145 -6.07 -0.63 15.16
N ILE A 146 -6.97 0.36 15.04
CA ILE A 146 -8.11 0.48 16.00
C ILE A 146 -9.02 -0.74 15.88
N LEU A 147 -9.32 -1.22 14.67
CA LEU A 147 -10.13 -2.43 14.47
C LEU A 147 -9.43 -3.68 15.00
N LEU A 148 -8.13 -3.81 14.81
CA LEU A 148 -7.35 -4.92 15.37
C LEU A 148 -7.35 -4.89 16.92
N ALA A 149 -7.14 -3.70 17.51
CA ALA A 149 -7.19 -3.54 18.96
C ALA A 149 -8.59 -3.84 19.52
N TYR A 150 -9.64 -3.35 18.87
CA TYR A 150 -11.02 -3.68 19.24
C TYR A 150 -11.30 -5.18 19.16
N SER A 151 -10.89 -5.82 18.05
CA SER A 151 -11.08 -7.27 17.88
C SER A 151 -10.30 -8.07 18.91
N ALA A 152 -9.07 -7.67 19.21
CA ALA A 152 -8.25 -8.30 20.24
C ALA A 152 -8.89 -8.16 21.63
N SER A 153 -9.39 -6.97 21.99
CA SER A 153 -10.11 -6.73 23.24
C SER A 153 -11.35 -7.62 23.38
N GLU A 154 -12.18 -7.72 22.32
CA GLU A 154 -13.35 -8.61 22.35
C GLU A 154 -12.99 -10.10 22.47
N LEU A 155 -11.90 -10.53 21.80
CA LEU A 155 -11.42 -11.91 21.90
C LEU A 155 -10.85 -12.23 23.29
N THR A 156 -10.15 -11.28 23.91
CA THR A 156 -9.48 -11.49 25.20
C THR A 156 -10.38 -11.18 26.38
N ARG A 157 -11.53 -10.53 26.21
CA ARG A 157 -12.41 -10.09 27.29
C ARG A 157 -12.70 -11.18 28.33
N LYS A 158 -13.03 -12.40 27.91
CA LYS A 158 -13.26 -13.52 28.83
C LYS A 158 -11.98 -14.00 29.53
N TRP A 159 -10.84 -13.83 28.90
CA TRP A 159 -9.53 -14.20 29.44
C TRP A 159 -9.00 -13.16 30.43
N GLU A 160 -9.26 -11.89 30.17
CA GLU A 160 -8.90 -10.79 31.08
C GLU A 160 -9.53 -10.96 32.44
N GLU A 161 -10.79 -11.42 32.50
CA GLU A 161 -11.48 -11.69 33.75
C GLU A 161 -10.89 -12.90 34.52
N THR A 162 -10.40 -13.93 33.80
CA THR A 162 -9.96 -15.20 34.41
C THR A 162 -8.43 -15.34 34.47
N LYS A 163 -7.72 -14.75 33.56
CA LYS A 163 -6.26 -14.91 33.36
C LYS A 163 -5.58 -13.61 32.96
N PRO A 164 -5.69 -12.53 33.73
CA PRO A 164 -5.20 -11.19 33.31
C PRO A 164 -3.70 -11.18 33.08
N LEU A 165 -2.89 -11.86 33.86
CA LEU A 165 -1.43 -11.92 33.69
C LEU A 165 -1.05 -12.57 32.35
N GLN A 166 -1.73 -13.64 31.95
CA GLN A 166 -1.44 -14.31 30.68
C GLN A 166 -1.77 -13.43 29.48
N THR A 167 -2.89 -12.69 29.58
CA THR A 167 -3.26 -11.71 28.52
C THR A 167 -2.18 -10.64 28.38
N VAL A 168 -1.73 -10.03 29.47
CA VAL A 168 -0.64 -9.05 29.46
C VAL A 168 0.64 -9.63 28.87
N LEU A 169 1.04 -10.85 29.27
CA LEU A 169 2.23 -11.50 28.73
C LEU A 169 2.16 -11.73 27.23
N ILE A 170 1.01 -12.16 26.69
CA ILE A 170 0.80 -12.33 25.23
C ILE A 170 1.02 -11.00 24.52
N PHE A 171 0.43 -9.90 24.99
CA PHE A 171 0.63 -8.58 24.42
C PHE A 171 2.08 -8.10 24.50
N CYS A 172 2.75 -8.33 25.63
CA CYS A 172 4.17 -7.98 25.79
C CYS A 172 5.06 -8.75 24.79
N VAL A 173 4.82 -10.04 24.59
CA VAL A 173 5.55 -10.86 23.61
C VAL A 173 5.30 -10.35 22.20
N PHE A 174 4.05 -10.03 21.86
CA PHE A 174 3.69 -9.49 20.54
C PHE A 174 4.35 -8.13 20.28
N ILE A 175 4.30 -7.21 21.24
CA ILE A 175 4.97 -5.89 21.15
C ILE A 175 6.50 -6.08 21.04
N GLY A 176 7.07 -6.97 21.83
CA GLY A 176 8.50 -7.29 21.76
C GLY A 176 8.92 -7.82 20.38
N MET A 177 8.12 -8.71 19.79
CA MET A 177 8.36 -9.20 18.42
C MET A 177 8.31 -8.06 17.39
N LEU A 178 7.32 -7.18 17.46
CA LEU A 178 7.25 -6.00 16.58
C LEU A 178 8.45 -5.07 16.78
N GLY A 179 8.90 -4.90 18.03
CA GLY A 179 10.11 -4.15 18.36
C GLY A 179 11.35 -4.72 17.66
N VAL A 180 11.55 -6.04 17.73
CA VAL A 180 12.67 -6.71 17.03
C VAL A 180 12.59 -6.54 15.52
N LEU A 181 11.40 -6.67 14.91
CA LEU A 181 11.20 -6.44 13.48
C LEU A 181 11.54 -5.00 13.09
N THR A 182 11.13 -4.03 13.92
CA THR A 182 11.45 -2.61 13.72
C THR A 182 12.95 -2.36 13.80
N MET A 183 13.64 -2.92 14.80
CA MET A 183 15.10 -2.80 14.92
C MET A 183 15.80 -3.37 13.68
N LYS A 184 15.41 -4.55 13.21
CA LYS A 184 15.94 -5.15 11.98
C LYS A 184 15.66 -4.25 10.75
N ARG A 185 14.51 -3.63 10.67
CA ARG A 185 14.20 -2.72 9.56
C ARG A 185 15.06 -1.45 9.65
N ASN A 186 15.28 -0.92 10.83
CA ASN A 186 16.11 0.28 11.03
C ASN A 186 17.56 0.04 10.59
N THR A 187 18.12 -1.18 10.69
CA THR A 187 19.48 -1.46 10.18
C THR A 187 19.57 -1.31 8.67
N VAL A 188 18.49 -1.60 7.94
CA VAL A 188 18.44 -1.39 6.48
C VAL A 188 18.47 0.09 6.10
N TRP A 189 17.97 0.97 6.97
CA TRP A 189 17.93 2.43 6.75
C TRP A 189 19.18 3.18 7.21
N GLN A 190 20.22 2.49 7.69
CA GLN A 190 21.43 3.13 8.20
C GLN A 190 22.27 3.82 7.13
N SER A 191 22.24 3.34 5.88
CA SER A 191 22.95 3.95 4.76
C SER A 191 22.20 3.78 3.44
N GLU A 192 22.49 4.64 2.46
CA GLU A 192 21.96 4.47 1.11
C GLU A 192 22.36 3.11 0.51
N LEU A 193 23.59 2.66 0.78
CA LEU A 193 24.07 1.38 0.28
C LEU A 193 23.24 0.22 0.84
N SER A 194 23.07 0.14 2.16
CA SER A 194 22.28 -0.93 2.80
C SER A 194 20.83 -0.92 2.33
N LEU A 195 20.24 0.27 2.15
CA LEU A 195 18.86 0.45 1.70
C LEU A 195 18.67 -0.07 0.27
N TRP A 196 19.51 0.37 -0.67
CA TRP A 196 19.36 -0.01 -2.07
C TRP A 196 19.81 -1.45 -2.33
N GLN A 197 20.75 -1.98 -1.53
CA GLN A 197 21.13 -3.38 -1.58
C GLN A 197 19.99 -4.31 -1.13
N ASP A 198 19.29 -3.96 -0.03
CA ASP A 198 18.09 -4.68 0.43
C ASP A 198 16.96 -4.60 -0.62
N THR A 199 16.76 -3.41 -1.19
CA THR A 199 15.73 -3.16 -2.21
C THR A 199 16.01 -3.94 -3.49
N TYR A 200 17.26 -3.93 -3.99
CA TYR A 200 17.65 -4.68 -5.18
C TYR A 200 17.45 -6.20 -5.01
N LYS A 201 17.80 -6.74 -3.84
CA LYS A 201 17.57 -8.16 -3.52
C LYS A 201 16.08 -8.55 -3.58
N LYS A 202 15.18 -7.62 -3.20
CA LYS A 202 13.73 -7.86 -3.15
C LYS A 202 13.01 -7.50 -4.44
N SER A 203 13.58 -6.61 -5.25
CA SER A 203 13.04 -6.13 -6.53
C SER A 203 14.10 -6.18 -7.63
N PRO A 204 14.59 -7.40 -7.98
CA PRO A 204 15.72 -7.53 -8.92
C PRO A 204 15.37 -7.14 -10.35
N HIS A 205 14.07 -7.09 -10.71
CA HIS A 205 13.62 -6.72 -12.06
C HIS A 205 13.52 -5.21 -12.27
N LYS A 206 13.54 -4.41 -11.20
CA LYS A 206 13.44 -2.95 -11.30
C LYS A 206 14.79 -2.29 -11.59
N LEU A 207 14.77 -1.30 -12.48
CA LEU A 207 15.98 -0.52 -12.80
C LEU A 207 16.38 0.46 -11.69
N ARG A 208 15.39 1.08 -11.03
CA ARG A 208 15.65 2.11 -10.02
C ARG A 208 16.50 1.63 -8.84
N PRO A 209 16.25 0.47 -8.21
CA PRO A 209 17.14 -0.05 -7.16
C PRO A 209 18.56 -0.27 -7.66
N LEU A 210 18.73 -0.78 -8.87
CA LEU A 210 20.01 -1.06 -9.47
C LEU A 210 20.82 0.21 -9.74
N ILE A 211 20.20 1.24 -10.31
CA ILE A 211 20.83 2.55 -10.56
C ILE A 211 21.22 3.23 -9.24
N ASN A 212 20.35 3.19 -8.23
CA ASN A 212 20.65 3.81 -6.94
C ASN A 212 21.72 3.03 -6.16
N LEU A 213 21.78 1.70 -6.30
CA LEU A 213 22.86 0.89 -5.76
C LEU A 213 24.20 1.26 -6.39
N ALA A 214 24.25 1.39 -7.73
CA ALA A 214 25.44 1.87 -8.44
C ALA A 214 25.88 3.25 -7.94
N ARG A 215 24.93 4.18 -7.78
CA ARG A 215 25.22 5.50 -7.22
C ARG A 215 25.79 5.43 -5.81
N ALA A 216 25.21 4.58 -4.95
CA ALA A 216 25.68 4.42 -3.57
C ALA A 216 27.13 3.91 -3.52
N HIS A 217 27.53 2.94 -4.35
CA HIS A 217 28.91 2.49 -4.48
C HIS A 217 29.83 3.60 -5.01
N SER A 218 29.40 4.37 -6.01
CA SER A 218 30.17 5.51 -6.51
C SER A 218 30.46 6.56 -5.42
N MET A 219 29.45 6.85 -4.56
CA MET A 219 29.60 7.80 -3.45
C MET A 219 30.54 7.28 -2.33
N GLN A 220 30.74 5.97 -2.23
CA GLN A 220 31.68 5.35 -1.30
C GLN A 220 33.12 5.25 -1.85
N GLY A 221 33.36 5.73 -3.07
CA GLY A 221 34.67 5.66 -3.71
C GLY A 221 34.98 4.30 -4.33
N GLU A 222 33.95 3.53 -4.68
CA GLU A 222 34.05 2.22 -5.32
C GLU A 222 33.58 2.28 -6.80
N PRO A 223 34.28 3.05 -7.69
CA PRO A 223 33.81 3.32 -9.05
C PRO A 223 33.74 2.06 -9.92
N GLU A 224 34.61 1.10 -9.71
CA GLU A 224 34.61 -0.15 -10.49
C GLU A 224 33.33 -0.96 -10.25
N ILE A 225 32.89 -1.05 -8.99
CA ILE A 225 31.64 -1.73 -8.63
C ILE A 225 30.44 -0.96 -9.19
N ALA A 226 30.47 0.38 -9.07
CA ALA A 226 29.41 1.23 -9.62
C ALA A 226 29.27 1.08 -11.13
N ILE A 227 30.37 1.01 -11.88
CA ILE A 227 30.36 0.80 -13.34
C ILE A 227 29.69 -0.54 -13.70
N ASN A 228 30.00 -1.61 -12.98
CA ASN A 228 29.38 -2.91 -13.22
C ASN A 228 27.84 -2.86 -13.03
N TYR A 229 27.35 -2.22 -11.97
CA TYR A 229 25.92 -2.05 -11.76
C TYR A 229 25.25 -1.13 -12.80
N TYR A 230 25.93 -0.07 -13.24
CA TYR A 230 25.42 0.78 -14.33
C TYR A 230 25.36 0.03 -15.66
N GLN A 231 26.36 -0.80 -15.98
CA GLN A 231 26.33 -1.64 -17.18
C GLN A 231 25.17 -2.64 -17.14
N GLU A 232 24.96 -3.29 -15.98
CA GLU A 232 23.80 -4.18 -15.79
C GLU A 232 22.48 -3.42 -15.97
N ALA A 233 22.38 -2.18 -15.44
CA ALA A 233 21.19 -1.34 -15.61
C ALA A 233 20.94 -0.98 -17.10
N LEU A 234 22.00 -0.68 -17.85
CA LEU A 234 21.90 -0.39 -19.30
C LEU A 234 21.40 -1.61 -20.08
N LEU A 235 21.96 -2.79 -19.81
CA LEU A 235 21.53 -4.04 -20.46
C LEU A 235 20.05 -4.34 -20.17
N LYS A 236 19.65 -4.17 -18.91
CA LYS A 236 18.26 -4.39 -18.48
C LYS A 236 17.29 -3.35 -19.06
N GLY A 237 17.70 -2.07 -19.18
CA GLY A 237 16.89 -0.99 -19.71
C GLY A 237 16.78 -1.01 -21.24
N SER A 238 17.74 -1.61 -21.94
CA SER A 238 17.71 -1.76 -23.41
C SER A 238 16.77 -2.88 -23.90
N GLY A 239 16.23 -3.69 -22.98
CA GLY A 239 15.31 -4.79 -23.34
C GLY A 239 15.99 -5.97 -24.05
N VAL A 240 17.33 -6.07 -23.95
CA VAL A 240 18.14 -7.18 -24.50
C VAL A 240 18.36 -8.25 -23.43
#